data_7f73b18e06442b2911dc5bb56067262d
#
_entry.id   7f73b18e06442b2911dc5bb56067262d
#
_cell.length_a   1.000
_cell.length_b   1.000
_cell.length_c   1.000
_cell.angle_alpha   90.00
_cell.angle_beta   90.00
_cell.angle_gamma   90.00
#
_symmetry.space_group_name_H-M   'P 1'
#
loop_
_entity.id
_entity.type
_entity.pdbx_description
1 polymer ?
#
loop_
_entity_poly.entity_id
_entity_poly.type
_entity_poly.pdbx_seq_one_letter_code
_entity_poly.pdbx_strand_id
1 'polypeptide(L)' 'MTLLQALNNINPGDVISWGNSDEVDFVEIFVLSDCSLRFADSTMEINSKNIGSDGWTRK' A
#
# COMPACT_ATOMS: atom_id res chain seq x y z
N MET A 1 4.37 2.02 9.87
CA MET A 1 5.18 0.82 9.56
C MET A 1 5.84 0.96 8.19
N THR A 2 6.87 0.20 7.94
CA THR A 2 7.47 0.14 6.60
C THR A 2 6.58 -0.66 5.65
N LEU A 3 6.84 -0.55 4.35
CA LEU A 3 6.10 -1.35 3.36
C LEU A 3 6.26 -2.84 3.63
N LEU A 4 7.48 -3.28 3.95
CA LEU A 4 7.74 -4.69 4.24
C LEU A 4 6.93 -5.17 5.45
N GLN A 5 6.85 -4.36 6.51
CA GLN A 5 6.01 -4.67 7.68
C GLN A 5 4.52 -4.73 7.30
N ALA A 6 4.08 -3.80 6.46
CA ALA A 6 2.68 -3.76 6.01
C ALA A 6 2.30 -4.99 5.18
N LEU A 7 3.26 -5.56 4.45
CA LEU A 7 3.04 -6.76 3.63
C LEU A 7 3.18 -8.07 4.41
N ASN A 8 3.66 -8.02 5.65
CA ASN A 8 3.87 -9.21 6.45
C ASN A 8 2.53 -9.76 6.96
N ASN A 9 2.28 -11.04 6.71
CA ASN A 9 1.06 -11.74 7.13
C ASN A 9 -0.22 -11.05 6.63
N ILE A 10 -0.23 -10.63 5.38
CA ILE A 10 -1.41 -10.01 4.76
C ILE A 10 -2.55 -11.03 4.63
N ASN A 11 -3.79 -10.53 4.74
CA ASN A 11 -4.99 -11.33 4.58
C ASN A 11 -5.85 -10.75 3.45
N PRO A 12 -6.62 -11.59 2.74
CA PRO A 12 -7.58 -11.09 1.76
C PRO A 12 -8.50 -10.03 2.37
N GLY A 13 -8.70 -8.94 1.65
CA GLY A 13 -9.51 -7.82 2.12
C GLY A 13 -8.74 -6.73 2.84
N ASP A 14 -7.46 -6.95 3.18
CA ASP A 14 -6.62 -5.90 3.76
C ASP A 14 -6.40 -4.79 2.75
N VAL A 15 -6.24 -3.57 3.27
CA VAL A 15 -5.89 -2.39 2.49
C VAL A 15 -4.60 -1.81 3.04
N ILE A 16 -3.61 -1.65 2.19
CA ILE A 16 -2.30 -1.11 2.55
C ILE A 16 -2.19 0.25 1.88
N SER A 17 -1.85 1.29 2.63
CA SER A 17 -1.80 2.64 2.09
C SER A 17 -0.64 3.44 2.65
N TRP A 18 -0.23 4.47 1.89
CA TRP A 18 0.79 5.43 2.27
C TRP A 18 0.36 6.82 1.85
N GLY A 19 0.48 7.78 2.76
CA GLY A 19 0.13 9.17 2.51
C GLY A 19 -1.35 9.45 2.65
N ASN A 20 -1.75 10.66 2.26
CA ASN A 20 -3.13 11.11 2.26
C ASN A 20 -3.69 11.09 0.84
N SER A 21 -4.99 10.86 0.70
CA SER A 21 -5.64 10.69 -0.60
C SER A 21 -5.53 11.92 -1.52
N ASP A 22 -5.23 13.09 -0.96
CA ASP A 22 -5.03 14.32 -1.73
C ASP A 22 -3.58 14.56 -2.15
N GLU A 23 -2.65 13.70 -1.75
CA GLU A 23 -1.24 13.82 -2.11
C GLU A 23 -0.95 13.12 -3.44
N VAL A 24 -0.01 13.68 -4.22
CA VAL A 24 0.37 13.11 -5.51
C VAL A 24 1.07 11.75 -5.35
N ASP A 25 1.73 11.55 -4.21
CA ASP A 25 2.44 10.30 -3.91
C ASP A 25 1.58 9.27 -3.15
N PHE A 26 0.29 9.53 -3.02
CA PHE A 26 -0.62 8.61 -2.34
C PHE A 26 -0.63 7.24 -3.01
N VAL A 27 -0.53 6.18 -2.20
CA VAL A 27 -0.56 4.80 -2.67
C VAL A 27 -1.59 4.02 -1.85
N GLU A 28 -2.44 3.28 -2.55
CA GLU A 28 -3.41 2.39 -1.92
C GLU A 28 -3.41 1.06 -2.66
N ILE A 29 -3.22 -0.03 -1.92
CA ILE A 29 -3.09 -1.37 -2.47
C ILE A 29 -4.13 -2.27 -1.80
N PHE A 30 -4.90 -2.98 -2.60
CA PHE A 30 -5.86 -3.97 -2.11
C PHE A 30 -5.27 -5.36 -2.15
N VAL A 31 -5.49 -6.14 -1.09
CA VAL A 31 -5.14 -7.56 -1.05
C VAL A 31 -6.36 -8.35 -1.53
N LEU A 32 -6.21 -9.02 -2.65
CA LEU A 32 -7.30 -9.76 -3.30
C LEU A 32 -7.51 -11.12 -2.62
N SER A 33 -8.55 -11.84 -3.05
CA SER A 33 -8.96 -13.10 -2.42
C SER A 33 -7.91 -14.20 -2.51
N ASP A 34 -7.01 -14.12 -3.48
CA ASP A 34 -5.90 -15.07 -3.66
C ASP A 34 -4.58 -14.53 -3.06
N CYS A 35 -4.65 -13.48 -2.24
CA CYS A 35 -3.52 -12.77 -1.64
C CYS A 35 -2.64 -12.05 -2.66
N SER A 36 -3.09 -11.88 -3.89
CA SER A 36 -2.40 -11.01 -4.85
C SER A 36 -2.70 -9.55 -4.52
N LEU A 37 -1.88 -8.64 -5.06
CA LEU A 37 -1.96 -7.21 -4.77
C LEU A 37 -2.44 -6.45 -6.00
N ARG A 38 -3.24 -5.41 -5.78
CA ARG A 38 -3.70 -4.53 -6.84
C ARG A 38 -3.71 -3.10 -6.34
N PHE A 39 -3.13 -2.18 -7.14
CA PHE A 39 -3.27 -0.75 -6.87
C PHE A 39 -4.73 -0.32 -7.03
N ALA A 40 -5.17 0.59 -6.18
CA ALA A 40 -6.53 1.15 -6.26
C ALA A 40 -6.75 1.94 -7.55
N ASP A 41 -5.66 2.51 -8.11
CA ASP A 41 -5.69 3.29 -9.33
C ASP A 41 -4.52 2.88 -10.22
N SER A 42 -4.76 2.71 -11.51
CA SER A 42 -3.72 2.28 -12.46
C SER A 42 -2.58 3.29 -12.63
N THR A 43 -2.76 4.53 -12.17
CA THR A 43 -1.72 5.57 -12.20
C THR A 43 -0.83 5.54 -10.96
N MET A 44 -1.18 4.78 -9.95
CA MET A 44 -0.38 4.68 -8.72
C MET A 44 0.87 3.86 -8.96
N GLU A 45 1.96 4.25 -8.28
CA GLU A 45 3.21 3.51 -8.30
C GLU A 45 3.94 3.70 -6.98
N ILE A 46 4.82 2.76 -6.66
CA ILE A 46 5.68 2.86 -5.50
C ILE A 46 6.99 3.49 -5.97
N ASN A 47 7.36 4.62 -5.35
CA ASN A 47 8.59 5.35 -5.69
C ASN A 47 9.60 5.28 -4.52
N SER A 48 10.79 5.87 -4.74
CA SER A 48 11.84 5.85 -3.73
C SER A 48 11.46 6.59 -2.44
N LYS A 49 10.56 7.57 -2.54
CA LYS A 49 10.11 8.34 -1.38
C LYS A 49 9.27 7.50 -0.43
N ASN A 50 8.31 6.75 -0.96
CA ASN A 50 7.41 5.96 -0.11
C ASN A 50 7.95 4.58 0.23
N ILE A 51 8.76 3.95 -0.63
CA ILE A 51 9.27 2.60 -0.38
C ILE A 51 10.19 2.56 0.86
N GLY A 52 10.95 3.63 1.10
CA GLY A 52 11.83 3.74 2.25
C GLY A 52 11.16 4.35 3.48
N SER A 53 9.88 4.69 3.38
CA SER A 53 9.17 5.40 4.44
C SER A 53 8.58 4.45 5.47
N ASP A 54 8.42 4.96 6.69
CA ASP A 54 7.76 4.29 7.81
C ASP A 54 6.26 4.64 7.88
N GLY A 55 5.76 5.39 6.92
CA GLY A 55 4.39 5.92 6.90
C GLY A 55 3.32 5.00 6.34
N TRP A 56 3.60 3.72 6.19
CA TRP A 56 2.61 2.75 5.70
C TRP A 56 1.61 2.36 6.77
N THR A 57 0.38 2.13 6.38
CA THR A 57 -0.69 1.63 7.26
C THR A 57 -1.35 0.41 6.61
N ARG A 58 -1.96 -0.43 7.45
CA ARG A 58 -2.73 -1.60 7.00
C ARG A 58 -4.03 -1.67 7.77
N LYS A 59 -5.10 -1.87 7.04
CA LYS A 59 -6.43 -2.02 7.63
C LYS A 59 -7.04 -3.36 7.30
#